data_99019102a00d2ab936c2a886df470c39
#
_entry.id   99019102a00d2ab936c2a886df470c39
#
_cell.length_a   1.000
_cell.length_b   1.000
_cell.length_c   1.000
_cell.angle_alpha   90.00
_cell.angle_beta   90.00
_cell.angle_gamma   90.00
#
_symmetry.space_group_name_H-M   'P 1'
#
loop_
_entity.id
_entity.type
_entity.pdbx_description
1 polymer ?
#
loop_
_entity_poly.entity_id
_entity_poly.type
_entity_poly.pdbx_seq_one_letter_code
_entity_poly.pdbx_strand_id
1 'polypeptide(L)'
;MTDSRTILGIDPGTNLLGFGIVRVDAASRPNFVDMGVLDLRKVESPYEKLNIIYDKVAALCDLHCPDDLAIESPFYGKNAQVIFKLGRAQGAAMTAAFHKGLRIFEYAPRKAKMAICGNGAASKEQVALMVQKTLGIEIESKHLDATDALALAMCHYYQLSSPLTSLQAATSWEKFVAANPDRIKK
;
A
#
# COMPACT_ATOMS: atom_id res chain seq x y z
N MET A 1 -17.04 13.02 -13.15
CA MET A 1 -16.76 11.62 -13.54
C MET A 1 -15.57 11.19 -12.68
N THR A 2 -15.79 10.32 -11.72
CA THR A 2 -14.68 9.72 -10.96
C THR A 2 -14.08 8.66 -11.87
N ASP A 3 -12.90 8.95 -12.45
CA ASP A 3 -12.17 7.97 -13.23
C ASP A 3 -11.87 6.75 -12.37
N SER A 4 -11.98 5.55 -12.97
CA SER A 4 -11.55 4.32 -12.30
C SER A 4 -10.07 4.45 -11.93
N ARG A 5 -9.70 3.98 -10.74
CA ARG A 5 -8.32 4.07 -10.25
C ARG A 5 -7.79 2.70 -9.86
N THR A 6 -6.60 2.39 -10.30
CA THR A 6 -5.93 1.13 -9.93
C THR A 6 -4.81 1.42 -8.94
N ILE A 7 -4.76 0.66 -7.85
CA ILE A 7 -3.81 0.81 -6.75
C ILE A 7 -2.98 -0.47 -6.67
N LEU A 8 -1.66 -0.34 -6.74
CA LEU A 8 -0.71 -1.40 -6.45
C LEU A 8 -0.27 -1.29 -5.00
N GLY A 9 -0.53 -2.30 -4.20
CA GLY A 9 0.01 -2.45 -2.86
C GLY A 9 1.28 -3.30 -2.87
N ILE A 10 2.31 -2.90 -2.12
CA ILE A 10 3.55 -3.68 -1.95
C ILE A 10 3.93 -3.77 -0.49
N ASP A 11 4.09 -5.01 0.00
CA ASP A 11 4.74 -5.34 1.28
C ASP A 11 6.19 -5.75 0.99
N PRO A 12 7.19 -4.85 1.21
CA PRO A 12 8.56 -5.09 0.79
C PRO A 12 9.29 -6.03 1.74
N GLY A 13 9.73 -7.17 1.24
CA GLY A 13 10.57 -8.11 1.97
C GLY A 13 11.82 -8.49 1.18
N THR A 14 12.88 -8.91 1.88
CA THR A 14 14.15 -9.34 1.25
C THR A 14 14.17 -10.81 0.88
N ASN A 15 13.24 -11.59 1.38
CA ASN A 15 13.07 -13.01 1.07
C ASN A 15 11.73 -13.27 0.37
N LEU A 16 10.69 -12.58 0.79
CA LEU A 16 9.37 -12.60 0.17
C LEU A 16 8.91 -11.16 0.00
N LEU A 17 8.43 -10.81 -1.18
CA LEU A 17 7.79 -9.52 -1.44
C LEU A 17 6.34 -9.81 -1.82
N GLY A 18 5.41 -9.28 -1.02
CA GLY A 18 3.99 -9.34 -1.33
C GLY A 18 3.58 -8.25 -2.30
N PHE A 19 2.66 -8.55 -3.22
CA PHE A 19 1.96 -7.56 -4.03
C PHE A 19 0.47 -7.83 -4.07
N GLY A 20 -0.32 -6.75 -4.19
CA GLY A 20 -1.76 -6.83 -4.32
C GLY A 20 -2.31 -5.68 -5.14
N ILE A 21 -3.29 -5.92 -6.01
CA ILE A 21 -3.85 -4.93 -6.90
C ILE A 21 -5.34 -4.81 -6.68
N VAL A 22 -5.77 -3.58 -6.44
CA VAL A 22 -7.18 -3.22 -6.24
C VAL A 22 -7.57 -2.17 -7.27
N ARG A 23 -8.71 -2.37 -7.94
CA ARG A 23 -9.30 -1.37 -8.83
C ARG A 23 -10.53 -0.76 -8.18
N VAL A 24 -10.55 0.56 -8.10
CA VAL A 24 -11.70 1.34 -7.65
C VAL A 24 -12.55 1.67 -8.87
N ASP A 25 -13.80 1.23 -8.88
CA ASP A 25 -14.73 1.49 -9.98
C ASP A 25 -15.32 2.92 -9.94
N ALA A 26 -16.06 3.30 -10.96
CA ALA A 26 -16.72 4.60 -11.05
C ALA A 26 -17.76 4.84 -9.94
N ALA A 27 -18.24 3.78 -9.26
CA ALA A 27 -19.11 3.86 -8.10
C ALA A 27 -18.31 3.92 -6.78
N SER A 28 -17.00 4.16 -6.86
CA SER A 28 -16.07 4.21 -5.72
C SER A 28 -16.02 2.91 -4.91
N ARG A 29 -16.21 1.73 -5.54
CA ARG A 29 -16.13 0.44 -4.88
C ARG A 29 -14.79 -0.22 -5.21
N PRO A 30 -14.09 -0.79 -4.21
CA PRO A 30 -12.85 -1.50 -4.44
C PRO A 30 -13.14 -2.90 -4.96
N ASN A 31 -12.46 -3.30 -6.03
CA ASN A 31 -12.56 -4.62 -6.65
C ASN A 31 -11.16 -5.26 -6.66
N PHE A 32 -11.09 -6.53 -6.29
CA PHE A 32 -9.87 -7.32 -6.40
C PHE A 32 -9.49 -7.52 -7.86
N VAL A 33 -8.20 -7.39 -8.18
CA VAL A 33 -7.66 -7.63 -9.52
C VAL A 33 -6.64 -8.76 -9.51
N ASP A 34 -5.60 -8.65 -8.66
CA ASP A 34 -4.52 -9.63 -8.60
C ASP A 34 -3.80 -9.57 -7.25
N MET A 35 -3.13 -10.64 -6.87
CA MET A 35 -2.21 -10.67 -5.74
C MET A 35 -1.19 -11.80 -5.89
N GLY A 36 -0.07 -11.67 -5.21
CA GLY A 36 0.92 -12.74 -5.19
C GLY A 36 2.14 -12.42 -4.35
N VAL A 37 3.06 -13.35 -4.37
CA VAL A 37 4.32 -13.26 -3.63
C VAL A 37 5.48 -13.52 -4.59
N LEU A 38 6.47 -12.64 -4.57
CA LEU A 38 7.77 -12.85 -5.22
C LEU A 38 8.71 -13.54 -4.22
N ASP A 39 9.08 -14.78 -4.51
CA ASP A 39 9.97 -15.57 -3.66
C ASP A 39 11.45 -15.37 -4.05
N LEU A 40 12.19 -14.73 -3.15
CA LEU A 40 13.61 -14.40 -3.33
C LEU A 40 14.54 -15.26 -2.46
N ARG A 41 14.03 -16.28 -1.77
CA ARG A 41 14.81 -17.10 -0.82
C ARG A 41 15.96 -17.86 -1.49
N LYS A 42 15.79 -18.24 -2.74
CA LYS A 42 16.81 -18.97 -3.53
C LYS A 42 17.84 -18.06 -4.21
N VAL A 43 17.65 -16.74 -4.16
CA VAL A 43 18.58 -15.76 -4.75
C VAL A 43 19.60 -15.38 -3.68
N GLU A 44 20.87 -15.67 -3.91
CA GLU A 44 21.95 -15.41 -2.94
C GLU A 44 22.41 -13.95 -2.96
N SER A 45 22.60 -13.41 -4.14
CA SER A 45 23.09 -12.04 -4.33
C SER A 45 22.05 -10.99 -3.88
N PRO A 46 22.40 -10.12 -2.93
CA PRO A 46 21.50 -9.04 -2.52
C PRO A 46 21.23 -8.04 -3.66
N TYR A 47 22.16 -7.85 -4.56
CA TYR A 47 21.98 -6.93 -5.70
C TYR A 47 21.06 -7.53 -6.76
N GLU A 48 21.18 -8.83 -7.02
CA GLU A 48 20.29 -9.55 -7.92
C GLU A 48 18.84 -9.53 -7.39
N LYS A 49 18.65 -9.69 -6.07
CA LYS A 49 17.32 -9.53 -5.45
C LYS A 49 16.70 -8.17 -5.76
N LEU A 50 17.48 -7.09 -5.69
CA LEU A 50 16.98 -5.74 -5.99
C LEU A 50 16.58 -5.60 -7.46
N ASN A 51 17.37 -6.17 -8.38
CA ASN A 51 17.03 -6.17 -9.80
C ASN A 51 15.72 -6.94 -10.05
N ILE A 52 15.59 -8.14 -9.48
CA ILE A 52 14.36 -8.95 -9.61
C ILE A 52 13.14 -8.22 -9.05
N ILE A 53 13.27 -7.51 -7.92
CA ILE A 53 12.20 -6.68 -7.36
C ILE A 53 11.82 -5.57 -8.34
N TYR A 54 12.81 -4.86 -8.88
CA TYR A 54 12.58 -3.79 -9.85
C TYR A 54 11.82 -4.32 -11.08
N ASP A 55 12.31 -5.39 -11.68
CA ASP A 55 11.73 -5.99 -12.89
C ASP A 55 10.28 -6.50 -12.62
N LYS A 56 10.06 -7.13 -11.46
CA LYS A 56 8.71 -7.59 -11.09
C LYS A 56 7.73 -6.43 -10.93
N VAL A 57 8.13 -5.36 -10.23
CA VAL A 57 7.26 -4.18 -10.05
C VAL A 57 7.01 -3.49 -11.39
N ALA A 58 8.03 -3.33 -12.24
CA ALA A 58 7.88 -2.77 -13.57
C ALA A 58 6.90 -3.60 -14.42
N ALA A 59 7.01 -4.94 -14.40
CA ALA A 59 6.10 -5.82 -15.11
C ALA A 59 4.65 -5.73 -14.58
N LEU A 60 4.44 -5.60 -13.27
CA LEU A 60 3.12 -5.38 -12.69
C LEU A 60 2.53 -4.04 -13.15
N CYS A 61 3.35 -2.99 -13.24
CA CYS A 61 2.92 -1.69 -13.74
C CYS A 61 2.53 -1.77 -15.22
N ASP A 62 3.29 -2.48 -16.04
CA ASP A 62 2.98 -2.65 -17.47
C ASP A 62 1.70 -3.47 -17.70
N LEU A 63 1.48 -4.50 -16.87
CA LEU A 63 0.33 -5.39 -17.01
C LEU A 63 -0.98 -4.75 -16.53
N HIS A 64 -0.95 -4.06 -15.38
CA HIS A 64 -2.16 -3.59 -14.71
C HIS A 64 -2.39 -2.08 -14.78
N CYS A 65 -1.40 -1.32 -15.30
CA CYS A 65 -1.43 0.14 -15.43
C CYS A 65 -1.94 0.85 -14.16
N PRO A 66 -1.33 0.61 -12.98
CA PRO A 66 -1.77 1.26 -11.75
C PRO A 66 -1.47 2.76 -11.76
N ASP A 67 -2.31 3.53 -11.07
CA ASP A 67 -2.15 4.98 -10.89
C ASP A 67 -1.27 5.30 -9.67
N ASP A 68 -1.40 4.47 -8.63
CA ASP A 68 -0.79 4.69 -7.32
C ASP A 68 -0.07 3.44 -6.81
N LEU A 69 1.09 3.66 -6.18
CA LEU A 69 1.75 2.67 -5.34
C LEU A 69 1.47 2.97 -3.87
N ALA A 70 0.89 2.00 -3.15
CA ALA A 70 0.79 1.97 -1.70
C ALA A 70 1.83 0.99 -1.14
N ILE A 71 2.83 1.46 -0.43
CA ILE A 71 3.93 0.62 0.05
C ILE A 71 4.10 0.76 1.57
N GLU A 72 4.53 -0.33 2.24
CA GLU A 72 4.81 -0.27 3.66
C GLU A 72 6.03 0.61 3.92
N SER A 73 5.90 1.58 4.86
CA SER A 73 7.04 2.38 5.31
C SER A 73 7.95 1.56 6.22
N PRO A 74 9.28 1.77 6.15
CA PRO A 74 10.21 1.06 7.02
C PRO A 74 9.87 1.32 8.50
N PHE A 75 9.75 0.26 9.27
CA PHE A 75 9.54 0.37 10.72
C PHE A 75 10.89 0.37 11.45
N TYR A 76 11.06 1.26 12.43
CA TYR A 76 12.24 1.29 13.28
C TYR A 76 12.27 0.04 14.18
N GLY A 77 12.99 -0.99 13.73
CA GLY A 77 13.26 -2.19 14.51
C GLY A 77 14.62 -2.08 15.25
N LYS A 78 14.85 -3.02 16.16
CA LYS A 78 16.13 -3.07 16.92
C LYS A 78 17.33 -3.50 16.06
N ASN A 79 17.13 -4.07 14.88
CA ASN A 79 18.19 -4.58 14.01
C ASN A 79 18.38 -3.68 12.79
N ALA A 80 19.41 -2.81 12.85
CA ALA A 80 19.74 -1.88 11.78
C ALA A 80 20.02 -2.58 10.44
N GLN A 81 20.66 -3.77 10.43
CA GLN A 81 20.96 -4.48 9.19
C GLN A 81 19.68 -4.95 8.47
N VAL A 82 18.66 -5.36 9.22
CA VAL A 82 17.37 -5.73 8.65
C VAL A 82 16.69 -4.51 8.05
N ILE A 83 16.71 -3.38 8.76
CA ILE A 83 16.13 -2.12 8.28
C ILE A 83 16.80 -1.67 6.99
N PHE A 84 18.14 -1.70 6.90
CA PHE A 84 18.87 -1.36 5.68
C PHE A 84 18.52 -2.28 4.50
N LYS A 85 18.39 -3.58 4.74
CA LYS A 85 18.00 -4.52 3.70
C LYS A 85 16.57 -4.25 3.19
N LEU A 86 15.62 -4.03 4.12
CA LEU A 86 14.24 -3.68 3.77
C LEU A 86 14.15 -2.36 3.03
N GLY A 87 14.87 -1.32 3.48
CA GLY A 87 14.92 -0.03 2.79
C GLY A 87 15.49 -0.11 1.37
N ARG A 88 16.47 -1.00 1.11
CA ARG A 88 16.96 -1.24 -0.26
C ARG A 88 15.88 -1.90 -1.14
N ALA A 89 15.19 -2.93 -0.63
CA ALA A 89 14.11 -3.61 -1.35
C ALA A 89 12.96 -2.64 -1.65
N GLN A 90 12.56 -1.83 -0.66
CA GLN A 90 11.58 -0.77 -0.82
C GLN A 90 12.01 0.25 -1.86
N GLY A 91 13.27 0.74 -1.79
CA GLY A 91 13.81 1.69 -2.77
C GLY A 91 13.79 1.14 -4.20
N ALA A 92 14.11 -0.13 -4.41
CA ALA A 92 14.01 -0.77 -5.72
C ALA A 92 12.57 -0.79 -6.25
N ALA A 93 11.60 -1.17 -5.40
CA ALA A 93 10.18 -1.17 -5.76
C ALA A 93 9.66 0.24 -6.07
N MET A 94 9.98 1.22 -5.23
CA MET A 94 9.58 2.62 -5.42
C MET A 94 10.18 3.22 -6.69
N THR A 95 11.46 2.93 -6.98
CA THR A 95 12.13 3.41 -8.19
C THR A 95 11.48 2.85 -9.45
N ALA A 96 11.15 1.55 -9.47
CA ALA A 96 10.45 0.92 -10.58
C ALA A 96 9.07 1.56 -10.81
N ALA A 97 8.27 1.72 -9.75
CA ALA A 97 6.95 2.34 -9.81
C ALA A 97 7.03 3.81 -10.26
N PHE A 98 7.96 4.59 -9.72
CA PHE A 98 8.16 5.99 -10.11
C PHE A 98 8.59 6.13 -11.57
N HIS A 99 9.47 5.24 -12.05
CA HIS A 99 9.87 5.21 -13.45
C HIS A 99 8.68 4.93 -14.40
N LYS A 100 7.68 4.18 -13.93
CA LYS A 100 6.42 3.92 -14.65
C LYS A 100 5.35 5.02 -14.44
N GLY A 101 5.68 6.10 -13.74
CA GLY A 101 4.81 7.27 -13.56
C GLY A 101 3.81 7.17 -12.41
N LEU A 102 3.93 6.18 -11.52
CA LEU A 102 3.03 6.04 -10.39
C LEU A 102 3.31 7.11 -9.33
N ARG A 103 2.25 7.55 -8.66
CA ARG A 103 2.39 8.31 -7.42
C ARG A 103 2.63 7.34 -6.27
N ILE A 104 3.54 7.68 -5.34
CA ILE A 104 3.97 6.80 -4.27
C ILE A 104 3.41 7.28 -2.94
N PHE A 105 2.84 6.34 -2.17
CA PHE A 105 2.27 6.59 -0.85
C PHE A 105 2.78 5.56 0.15
N GLU A 106 3.37 6.01 1.24
CA GLU A 106 3.92 5.17 2.29
C GLU A 106 2.98 5.05 3.48
N TYR A 107 2.83 3.85 4.00
CA TYR A 107 1.94 3.55 5.12
C TYR A 107 2.65 2.78 6.22
N ALA A 108 2.60 3.29 7.45
CA ALA A 108 3.05 2.53 8.61
C ALA A 108 2.17 1.27 8.81
N PRO A 109 2.74 0.12 9.21
CA PRO A 109 2.00 -1.13 9.44
C PRO A 109 0.77 -0.96 10.32
N ARG A 110 0.94 -0.20 11.40
CA ARG A 110 -0.16 0.11 12.33
C ARG A 110 -1.30 0.90 11.68
N LYS A 111 -0.97 1.79 10.72
CA LYS A 111 -1.96 2.58 9.99
C LYS A 111 -2.78 1.70 9.04
N ALA A 112 -2.13 0.79 8.32
CA ALA A 112 -2.81 -0.17 7.47
C ALA A 112 -3.77 -1.05 8.29
N LYS A 113 -3.31 -1.63 9.40
CA LYS A 113 -4.13 -2.43 10.32
C LYS A 113 -5.33 -1.65 10.88
N MET A 114 -5.12 -0.40 11.29
CA MET A 114 -6.18 0.48 11.77
C MET A 114 -7.22 0.75 10.69
N ALA A 115 -6.80 1.00 9.45
CA ALA A 115 -7.70 1.26 8.33
C ALA A 115 -8.57 0.04 7.98
N ILE A 116 -8.02 -1.16 8.08
CA ILE A 116 -8.70 -2.41 7.70
C ILE A 116 -9.56 -2.97 8.83
N CYS A 117 -9.02 -3.02 10.06
CA CYS A 117 -9.62 -3.72 11.20
C CYS A 117 -10.19 -2.77 12.27
N GLY A 118 -9.98 -1.45 12.16
CA GLY A 118 -10.25 -0.51 13.25
C GLY A 118 -9.33 -0.69 14.46
N ASN A 119 -8.32 -1.56 14.37
CA ASN A 119 -7.38 -1.89 15.44
C ASN A 119 -5.95 -2.01 14.88
N GLY A 120 -5.08 -1.07 15.27
CA GLY A 120 -3.67 -1.07 14.82
C GLY A 120 -2.80 -2.20 15.38
N ALA A 121 -3.32 -3.00 16.34
CA ALA A 121 -2.67 -4.18 16.89
C ALA A 121 -3.25 -5.50 16.35
N ALA A 122 -4.10 -5.45 15.31
CA ALA A 122 -4.70 -6.62 14.69
C ALA A 122 -3.63 -7.63 14.22
N SER A 123 -3.94 -8.93 14.35
CA SER A 123 -3.06 -9.98 13.82
C SER A 123 -3.11 -10.05 12.29
N LYS A 124 -2.15 -10.75 11.66
CA LYS A 124 -2.15 -10.96 10.20
C LYS A 124 -3.41 -11.69 9.74
N GLU A 125 -3.88 -12.67 10.50
CA GLU A 125 -5.08 -13.45 10.21
C GLU A 125 -6.35 -12.58 10.26
N GLN A 126 -6.43 -11.66 11.23
CA GLN A 126 -7.53 -10.71 11.32
C GLN A 126 -7.55 -9.75 10.13
N VAL A 127 -6.39 -9.24 9.72
CA VAL A 127 -6.26 -8.40 8.52
C VAL A 127 -6.70 -9.19 7.29
N ALA A 128 -6.20 -10.41 7.12
CA ALA A 128 -6.55 -11.27 5.99
C ALA A 128 -8.06 -11.52 5.91
N LEU A 129 -8.69 -11.86 7.04
CA LEU A 129 -10.14 -12.09 7.10
C LEU A 129 -10.94 -10.83 6.70
N MET A 130 -10.52 -9.65 7.16
CA MET A 130 -11.21 -8.39 6.83
C MET A 130 -11.03 -8.02 5.36
N VAL A 131 -9.82 -8.20 4.80
CA VAL A 131 -9.55 -7.96 3.36
C VAL A 131 -10.41 -8.90 2.50
N GLN A 132 -10.44 -10.21 2.83
CA GLN A 132 -11.28 -11.19 2.14
C GLN A 132 -12.76 -10.81 2.13
N LYS A 133 -13.29 -10.46 3.30
CA LYS A 133 -14.71 -10.05 3.44
C LYS A 133 -15.02 -8.77 2.65
N THR A 134 -14.11 -7.80 2.67
CA THR A 134 -14.33 -6.51 2.00
C THR A 134 -14.26 -6.65 0.49
N LEU A 135 -13.35 -7.46 -0.03
CA LEU A 135 -13.16 -7.69 -1.46
C LEU A 135 -14.01 -8.85 -2.01
N GLY A 136 -14.69 -9.61 -1.14
CA GLY A 136 -15.52 -10.75 -1.55
C GLY A 136 -14.70 -11.90 -2.16
N ILE A 137 -13.48 -12.15 -1.68
CA ILE A 137 -12.56 -13.16 -2.19
C ILE A 137 -12.19 -14.17 -1.13
N GLU A 138 -11.77 -15.36 -1.54
CA GLU A 138 -11.15 -16.36 -0.68
C GLU A 138 -9.63 -16.34 -0.89
N ILE A 139 -8.87 -16.29 0.19
CA ILE A 139 -7.41 -16.27 0.16
C ILE A 139 -6.90 -17.49 0.92
N GLU A 140 -6.10 -18.31 0.27
CA GLU A 140 -5.45 -19.45 0.94
C GLU A 140 -4.39 -18.95 1.93
N SER A 141 -4.24 -19.66 3.06
CA SER A 141 -3.32 -19.30 4.16
C SER A 141 -1.85 -19.16 3.73
N LYS A 142 -1.44 -19.79 2.63
CA LYS A 142 -0.09 -19.68 2.07
C LYS A 142 0.24 -18.32 1.45
N HIS A 143 -0.74 -17.42 1.30
CA HIS A 143 -0.60 -16.12 0.66
C HIS A 143 -0.74 -14.93 1.61
N LEU A 144 -0.43 -15.11 2.90
CA LEU A 144 -0.58 -14.04 3.91
C LEU A 144 0.24 -12.77 3.59
N ASP A 145 1.47 -12.92 3.04
CA ASP A 145 2.29 -11.75 2.66
C ASP A 145 1.65 -10.96 1.48
N ALA A 146 0.96 -11.65 0.56
CA ALA A 146 0.19 -10.98 -0.48
C ALA A 146 -1.04 -10.26 0.11
N THR A 147 -1.61 -10.78 1.19
CA THR A 147 -2.72 -10.14 1.88
C THR A 147 -2.31 -8.85 2.59
N ASP A 148 -1.11 -8.79 3.16
CA ASP A 148 -0.55 -7.56 3.75
C ASP A 148 -0.41 -6.48 2.66
N ALA A 149 0.01 -6.85 1.45
CA ALA A 149 0.07 -5.93 0.30
C ALA A 149 -1.33 -5.46 -0.16
N LEU A 150 -2.32 -6.36 -0.21
CA LEU A 150 -3.72 -5.95 -0.47
C LEU A 150 -4.24 -5.00 0.62
N ALA A 151 -3.88 -5.22 1.89
CA ALA A 151 -4.26 -4.33 2.98
C ALA A 151 -3.67 -2.93 2.81
N LEU A 152 -2.46 -2.80 2.25
CA LEU A 152 -1.86 -1.50 1.91
C LEU A 152 -2.63 -0.80 0.79
N ALA A 153 -2.99 -1.52 -0.28
CA ALA A 153 -3.82 -0.98 -1.36
C ALA A 153 -5.20 -0.52 -0.84
N MET A 154 -5.84 -1.32 0.02
CA MET A 154 -7.10 -0.97 0.66
C MET A 154 -6.97 0.20 1.64
N CYS A 155 -5.87 0.29 2.39
CA CYS A 155 -5.59 1.43 3.25
C CYS A 155 -5.51 2.73 2.43
N HIS A 156 -4.84 2.68 1.27
CA HIS A 156 -4.78 3.81 0.35
C HIS A 156 -6.15 4.17 -0.21
N TYR A 157 -6.94 3.18 -0.65
CA TYR A 157 -8.32 3.39 -1.08
C TYR A 157 -9.15 4.13 -0.03
N TYR A 158 -9.11 3.73 1.25
CA TYR A 158 -9.84 4.41 2.32
C TYR A 158 -9.34 5.84 2.57
N GLN A 159 -8.04 6.10 2.39
CA GLN A 159 -7.51 7.46 2.48
C GLN A 159 -8.06 8.35 1.35
N LEU A 160 -8.12 7.84 0.12
CA LEU A 160 -8.67 8.58 -1.02
C LEU A 160 -10.16 8.86 -0.87
N SER A 161 -10.91 7.92 -0.30
CA SER A 161 -12.35 8.00 -0.09
C SER A 161 -12.75 8.81 1.14
N SER A 162 -11.78 9.22 1.98
CA SER A 162 -12.06 9.96 3.21
C SER A 162 -12.44 11.40 2.91
N PRO A 163 -13.59 11.89 3.43
CA PRO A 163 -13.97 13.30 3.31
C PRO A 163 -12.95 14.27 3.90
N LEU A 164 -12.12 13.80 4.84
CA LEU A 164 -11.06 14.58 5.49
C LEU A 164 -9.88 14.85 4.54
N THR A 165 -9.70 14.07 3.49
CA THR A 165 -8.63 14.26 2.51
C THR A 165 -8.85 15.53 1.70
N SER A 166 -10.10 15.91 1.43
CA SER A 166 -10.45 17.18 0.79
C SER A 166 -10.21 18.38 1.71
N LEU A 167 -10.21 18.19 3.03
CA LEU A 167 -9.92 19.25 4.02
C LEU A 167 -8.41 19.44 4.24
N GLN A 168 -7.58 18.46 3.94
CA GLN A 168 -6.11 18.57 4.03
C GLN A 168 -5.49 19.42 2.92
N ALA A 169 -6.27 19.86 1.92
CA ALA A 169 -5.86 20.89 0.96
C ALA A 169 -5.66 22.28 1.61
N ALA A 170 -6.15 22.49 2.85
CA ALA A 170 -5.82 23.66 3.66
C ALA A 170 -4.44 23.44 4.31
N THR A 171 -3.37 23.81 3.61
CA THR A 171 -1.96 23.63 4.01
C THR A 171 -1.51 24.48 5.22
N SER A 172 -2.40 25.25 5.86
CA SER A 172 -2.15 25.93 7.13
C SER A 172 -3.45 26.08 7.93
N TRP A 173 -3.29 26.12 9.27
CA TRP A 173 -4.39 26.40 10.20
C TRP A 173 -5.07 27.75 9.89
N GLU A 174 -4.33 28.74 9.45
CA GLU A 174 -4.85 30.06 9.03
C GLU A 174 -5.83 29.96 7.86
N LYS A 175 -5.50 29.15 6.84
CA LYS A 175 -6.40 28.91 5.68
C LYS A 175 -7.64 28.14 6.09
N PHE A 176 -7.49 27.16 7.00
CA PHE A 176 -8.62 26.42 7.55
C PHE A 176 -9.57 27.34 8.33
N VAL A 177 -9.04 28.21 9.20
CA VAL A 177 -9.77 29.19 9.98
C VAL A 177 -10.50 30.19 9.06
N ALA A 178 -9.81 30.72 8.04
CA ALA A 178 -10.40 31.64 7.07
C ALA A 178 -11.55 31.01 6.25
N ALA A 179 -11.45 29.73 5.94
CA ALA A 179 -12.49 28.97 5.21
C ALA A 179 -13.67 28.51 6.08
N ASN A 180 -13.55 28.59 7.43
CA ASN A 180 -14.56 28.10 8.37
C ASN A 180 -14.82 29.11 9.51
N PRO A 181 -15.23 30.36 9.22
CA PRO A 181 -15.39 31.43 10.23
C PRO A 181 -16.43 31.08 11.30
N ASP A 182 -17.46 30.32 10.94
CA ASP A 182 -18.56 29.94 11.84
C ASP A 182 -18.18 28.87 12.88
N ARG A 183 -17.02 28.23 12.73
CA ARG A 183 -16.49 27.23 13.67
C ARG A 183 -15.62 27.83 14.77
N ILE A 184 -15.33 29.11 14.72
CA ILE A 184 -14.53 29.81 15.71
C ILE A 184 -15.49 30.36 16.77
N LYS A 185 -15.58 29.68 17.92
CA LYS A 185 -16.22 30.27 19.09
C LYS A 185 -15.34 31.38 19.64
N LYS A 186 -15.90 32.59 19.74
CA LYS A 186 -15.34 33.70 20.55
C LYS A 186 -15.28 33.31 22.01
#